data_c5f1c2d526616acf77151315a6886e31
#
_entry.id   c5f1c2d526616acf77151315a6886e31
#
_cell.length_a   1.000
_cell.length_b   1.000
_cell.length_c   1.000
_cell.angle_alpha   90.00
_cell.angle_beta   90.00
_cell.angle_gamma   90.00
#
_symmetry.space_group_name_H-M   'P 1'
#
loop_
_entity.id
_entity.type
_entity.pdbx_description
1 polymer ?
#
loop_
_entity_poly.entity_id
_entity_poly.type
_entity_poly.pdbx_seq_one_letter_code
_entity_poly.pdbx_strand_id
1 'polypeptide(L)'
;MDVKTMQEQDIETKAVEWRRAFHEDPEISYHEERTQQRIAQILRDIGLEPTLGTKHHGVMATIVGDAQGPVVALRADMDALQVKELTGLPFKSKNEGVMHACGHDLHMTILLTAALRLLQNKSKLKGSVRLLFQPSEEMTPDGGAKFLIEDGWLKDVGGVFGLHVWPELPVGKVGVKAGPLMAASDRFKVRIIGKTSHAGHPNQGVDAIMAAADFLQS
;
A
#
# COMPACT_ATOMS: atom_id res chain seq x y z
N MET A 1 -11.60 21.51 9.32
CA MET A 1 -10.30 21.81 10.02
C MET A 1 -9.59 22.92 9.26
N ASP A 2 -9.09 23.97 9.92
CA ASP A 2 -8.30 24.99 9.22
C ASP A 2 -6.83 24.57 9.15
N VAL A 3 -6.48 23.95 8.04
CA VAL A 3 -5.13 23.41 7.81
C VAL A 3 -4.04 24.48 7.80
N LYS A 4 -4.40 25.73 7.40
CA LYS A 4 -3.43 26.84 7.28
C LYS A 4 -2.86 27.30 8.62
N THR A 5 -3.61 27.13 9.69
CA THR A 5 -3.25 27.58 11.05
C THR A 5 -2.76 26.46 11.96
N MET A 6 -2.77 25.20 11.50
CA MET A 6 -2.28 24.07 12.28
C MET A 6 -0.80 24.23 12.63
N GLN A 7 -0.49 24.01 13.91
CA GLN A 7 0.89 24.00 14.39
C GLN A 7 1.52 22.62 14.14
N GLU A 8 2.85 22.55 14.20
CA GLU A 8 3.60 21.31 14.03
C GLU A 8 3.11 20.19 14.98
N GLN A 9 2.91 20.53 16.25
CA GLN A 9 2.40 19.64 17.28
C GLN A 9 1.03 19.03 16.93
N ASP A 10 0.15 19.81 16.30
CA ASP A 10 -1.18 19.34 15.89
C ASP A 10 -1.06 18.31 14.75
N ILE A 11 -0.15 18.56 13.82
CA ILE A 11 0.11 17.66 12.68
C ILE A 11 0.70 16.34 13.20
N GLU A 12 1.66 16.39 14.12
CA GLU A 12 2.25 15.20 14.74
C GLU A 12 1.20 14.40 15.51
N THR A 13 0.36 15.08 16.29
CA THR A 13 -0.74 14.42 17.02
C THR A 13 -1.69 13.72 16.07
N LYS A 14 -2.09 14.38 14.99
CA LYS A 14 -2.95 13.77 13.96
C LYS A 14 -2.28 12.58 13.27
N ALA A 15 -1.00 12.66 12.96
CA ALA A 15 -0.26 11.55 12.37
C ALA A 15 -0.30 10.31 13.27
N VAL A 16 -0.07 10.49 14.57
CA VAL A 16 -0.14 9.39 15.55
C VAL A 16 -1.57 8.82 15.66
N GLU A 17 -2.59 9.69 15.71
CA GLU A 17 -4.00 9.26 15.76
C GLU A 17 -4.37 8.44 14.51
N TRP A 18 -4.07 8.94 13.32
CA TRP A 18 -4.39 8.26 12.05
C TRP A 18 -3.67 6.91 11.94
N ARG A 19 -2.36 6.89 12.23
CA ARG A 19 -1.58 5.65 12.21
C ARG A 19 -2.17 4.58 13.10
N ARG A 20 -2.50 4.93 14.36
CA ARG A 20 -3.10 3.98 15.29
C ARG A 20 -4.48 3.52 14.85
N ALA A 21 -5.29 4.42 14.31
CA ALA A 21 -6.61 4.09 13.81
C ALA A 21 -6.58 3.14 12.59
N PHE A 22 -5.61 3.30 11.68
CA PHE A 22 -5.39 2.34 10.59
C PHE A 22 -4.88 1.00 11.13
N HIS A 23 -3.93 1.03 12.07
CA HIS A 23 -3.34 -0.18 12.64
C HIS A 23 -4.36 -1.04 13.40
N GLU A 24 -5.30 -0.40 14.09
CA GLU A 24 -6.37 -1.08 14.84
C GLU A 24 -7.42 -1.76 13.96
N ASP A 25 -7.61 -1.27 12.73
CA ASP A 25 -8.66 -1.75 11.83
C ASP A 25 -8.11 -2.07 10.44
N PRO A 26 -7.14 -3.02 10.35
CA PRO A 26 -6.52 -3.40 9.08
C PRO A 26 -7.48 -4.24 8.22
N GLU A 27 -7.42 -4.04 6.91
CA GLU A 27 -8.17 -4.81 5.93
C GLU A 27 -7.22 -5.42 4.89
N ILE A 28 -7.49 -6.66 4.51
CA ILE A 28 -6.68 -7.37 3.51
C ILE A 28 -6.98 -6.85 2.10
N SER A 29 -6.08 -7.15 1.18
CA SER A 29 -6.23 -6.86 -0.25
C SER A 29 -7.62 -7.20 -0.78
N TYR A 30 -8.18 -6.34 -1.63
CA TYR A 30 -9.54 -6.38 -2.21
C TYR A 30 -10.69 -6.17 -1.22
N HIS A 31 -10.43 -5.91 0.04
CA HIS A 31 -11.44 -5.74 1.09
C HIS A 31 -11.20 -4.47 1.92
N GLU A 32 -10.58 -3.44 1.32
CA GLU A 32 -10.16 -2.21 2.00
C GLU A 32 -11.28 -1.14 2.03
N GLU A 33 -12.56 -1.56 2.17
CA GLU A 33 -13.71 -0.65 2.14
C GLU A 33 -13.67 0.40 3.24
N ARG A 34 -13.42 0.00 4.49
CA ARG A 34 -13.38 0.93 5.64
C ARG A 34 -12.16 1.82 5.58
N THR A 35 -11.04 1.27 5.13
CA THR A 35 -9.80 2.01 4.90
C THR A 35 -10.00 3.08 3.84
N GLN A 36 -10.64 2.75 2.71
CA GLN A 36 -11.03 3.70 1.66
C GLN A 36 -11.87 4.84 2.23
N GLN A 37 -12.93 4.52 2.97
CA GLN A 37 -13.84 5.53 3.52
C GLN A 37 -13.15 6.41 4.56
N ARG A 38 -12.28 5.84 5.39
CA ARG A 38 -11.50 6.58 6.37
C ARG A 38 -10.54 7.57 5.72
N ILE A 39 -9.80 7.14 4.71
CA ILE A 39 -8.91 8.02 3.93
C ILE A 39 -9.72 9.14 3.26
N ALA A 40 -10.83 8.80 2.62
CA ALA A 40 -11.69 9.77 1.97
C ALA A 40 -12.23 10.81 2.95
N GLN A 41 -12.65 10.38 4.15
CA GLN A 41 -13.12 11.29 5.18
C GLN A 41 -12.01 12.23 5.67
N ILE A 42 -10.81 11.70 5.93
CA ILE A 42 -9.66 12.53 6.33
C ILE A 42 -9.33 13.57 5.26
N LEU A 43 -9.34 13.16 3.98
CA LEU A 43 -9.09 14.10 2.88
C LEU A 43 -10.13 15.22 2.82
N ARG A 44 -11.42 14.91 3.00
CA ARG A 44 -12.49 15.95 3.09
C ARG A 44 -12.29 16.87 4.28
N ASP A 45 -11.95 16.32 5.45
CA ASP A 45 -11.73 17.10 6.68
C ASP A 45 -10.59 18.11 6.56
N ILE A 46 -9.60 17.82 5.70
CA ILE A 46 -8.50 18.72 5.40
C ILE A 46 -8.74 19.60 4.15
N GLY A 47 -9.93 19.54 3.57
CA GLY A 47 -10.36 20.42 2.47
C GLY A 47 -10.01 19.92 1.07
N LEU A 48 -9.81 18.62 0.90
CA LEU A 48 -9.63 17.99 -0.41
C LEU A 48 -10.86 17.17 -0.79
N GLU A 49 -11.18 17.12 -2.08
CA GLU A 49 -12.25 16.27 -2.61
C GLU A 49 -11.63 14.96 -3.15
N PRO A 50 -11.89 13.82 -2.50
CA PRO A 50 -11.37 12.54 -2.95
C PRO A 50 -12.21 11.95 -4.09
N THR A 51 -11.53 11.33 -5.06
CA THR A 51 -12.11 10.41 -6.04
C THR A 51 -11.88 8.99 -5.57
N LEU A 52 -12.95 8.19 -5.52
CA LEU A 52 -12.91 6.79 -5.10
C LEU A 52 -12.92 5.87 -6.32
N GLY A 53 -12.15 4.79 -6.26
CA GLY A 53 -12.29 3.69 -7.20
C GLY A 53 -13.66 3.04 -7.09
N THR A 54 -14.28 2.75 -8.23
CA THR A 54 -15.63 2.12 -8.29
C THR A 54 -15.57 0.61 -8.40
N LYS A 55 -14.45 0.07 -8.86
CA LYS A 55 -14.18 -1.37 -9.02
C LYS A 55 -13.05 -1.86 -8.12
N HIS A 56 -12.51 -0.98 -7.34
CA HIS A 56 -11.42 -1.22 -6.39
C HIS A 56 -11.48 -0.18 -5.26
N HIS A 57 -10.74 -0.38 -4.19
CA HIS A 57 -10.79 0.47 -3.00
C HIS A 57 -9.77 1.61 -2.99
N GLY A 58 -9.13 1.92 -4.12
CA GLY A 58 -8.20 3.04 -4.21
C GLY A 58 -8.86 4.38 -3.96
N VAL A 59 -8.05 5.36 -3.51
CA VAL A 59 -8.46 6.75 -3.31
C VAL A 59 -7.46 7.67 -3.98
N MET A 60 -7.97 8.69 -4.66
CA MET A 60 -7.16 9.75 -5.27
C MET A 60 -7.64 11.12 -4.79
N ALA A 61 -6.72 12.04 -4.56
CA ALA A 61 -7.02 13.47 -4.42
C ALA A 61 -5.93 14.29 -5.09
N THR A 62 -6.23 15.54 -5.47
CA THR A 62 -5.25 16.40 -6.12
C THR A 62 -5.15 17.74 -5.40
N ILE A 63 -3.93 18.13 -5.05
CA ILE A 63 -3.60 19.46 -4.56
C ILE A 63 -3.10 20.25 -5.76
N VAL A 64 -3.89 21.25 -6.17
CA VAL A 64 -3.53 22.14 -7.29
C VAL A 64 -2.79 23.34 -6.71
N GLY A 65 -1.55 23.54 -7.12
CA GLY A 65 -0.75 24.71 -6.73
C GLY A 65 -1.27 26.01 -7.40
N ASP A 66 -0.77 27.15 -6.93
CA ASP A 66 -1.20 28.47 -7.42
C ASP A 66 -0.51 28.87 -8.73
N ALA A 67 0.51 28.14 -9.18
CA ALA A 67 1.21 28.38 -10.44
C ALA A 67 1.18 27.14 -11.33
N GLN A 68 1.20 27.36 -12.64
CA GLN A 68 1.28 26.30 -13.62
C GLN A 68 2.60 25.48 -13.49
N GLY A 69 2.52 24.19 -13.74
CA GLY A 69 3.65 23.30 -13.68
C GLY A 69 3.24 21.85 -13.91
N PRO A 70 4.18 20.91 -13.75
CA PRO A 70 3.91 19.49 -13.95
C PRO A 70 2.98 18.92 -12.88
N VAL A 71 2.39 17.76 -13.19
CA VAL A 71 1.70 16.93 -12.21
C VAL A 71 2.69 15.87 -11.72
N VAL A 72 2.87 15.77 -10.42
CA VAL A 72 3.60 14.68 -9.78
C VAL A 72 2.65 13.90 -8.88
N ALA A 73 2.89 12.61 -8.71
CA ALA A 73 2.11 11.78 -7.81
C ALA A 73 2.93 11.32 -6.61
N LEU A 74 2.27 11.28 -5.45
CA LEU A 74 2.76 10.64 -4.23
C LEU A 74 1.89 9.43 -3.96
N ARG A 75 2.51 8.27 -3.70
CA ARG A 75 1.82 6.97 -3.57
C ARG A 75 2.04 6.38 -2.18
N ALA A 76 0.97 5.89 -1.59
CA ALA A 76 0.98 4.96 -0.46
C ALA A 76 0.11 3.74 -0.80
N ASP A 77 0.50 2.56 -0.37
CA ASP A 77 -0.34 1.37 -0.31
C ASP A 77 -1.23 1.38 0.94
N MET A 78 -2.27 0.53 0.96
CA MET A 78 -3.28 0.63 2.01
C MET A 78 -3.78 -0.70 2.57
N ASP A 79 -3.44 -1.82 1.96
CA ASP A 79 -3.86 -3.15 2.39
C ASP A 79 -2.99 -3.73 3.52
N ALA A 80 -3.50 -4.72 4.20
CA ALA A 80 -2.85 -5.44 5.29
C ALA A 80 -2.67 -6.93 4.94
N LEU A 81 -1.93 -7.63 5.79
CA LEU A 81 -1.59 -9.04 5.61
C LEU A 81 -2.42 -9.94 6.52
N GLN A 82 -2.65 -11.18 6.08
CA GLN A 82 -3.23 -12.27 6.90
C GLN A 82 -2.18 -12.79 7.89
N VAL A 83 -1.87 -11.95 8.88
CA VAL A 83 -0.87 -12.23 9.93
C VAL A 83 -1.50 -11.96 11.29
N LYS A 84 -1.38 -12.92 12.21
CA LYS A 84 -1.81 -12.73 13.60
C LYS A 84 -0.86 -11.79 14.32
N GLU A 85 -1.38 -10.69 14.83
CA GLU A 85 -0.57 -9.75 15.61
C GLU A 85 -0.27 -10.26 17.03
N LEU A 86 1.01 -10.20 17.40
CA LEU A 86 1.51 -10.64 18.71
C LEU A 86 2.24 -9.53 19.47
N THR A 87 2.09 -8.27 19.07
CA THR A 87 2.84 -7.12 19.61
C THR A 87 2.45 -6.76 21.04
N GLY A 88 1.21 -7.05 21.45
CA GLY A 88 0.69 -6.62 22.76
C GLY A 88 0.46 -5.10 22.88
N LEU A 89 0.54 -4.34 21.78
CA LEU A 89 0.33 -2.90 21.78
C LEU A 89 -1.11 -2.51 22.15
N PRO A 90 -1.33 -1.37 22.81
CA PRO A 90 -2.67 -0.91 23.17
C PRO A 90 -3.57 -0.59 21.97
N PHE A 91 -2.97 -0.36 20.81
CA PHE A 91 -3.62 -0.11 19.52
C PHE A 91 -3.41 -1.26 18.53
N LYS A 92 -3.21 -2.49 19.01
CA LYS A 92 -3.10 -3.69 18.16
C LYS A 92 -4.37 -3.88 17.34
N SER A 93 -4.23 -4.62 16.24
CA SER A 93 -5.35 -5.00 15.38
C SER A 93 -6.53 -5.56 16.18
N LYS A 94 -7.72 -5.09 15.85
CA LYS A 94 -9.02 -5.60 16.33
C LYS A 94 -9.59 -6.68 15.41
N ASN A 95 -8.98 -6.90 14.25
CA ASN A 95 -9.36 -7.90 13.25
C ASN A 95 -8.47 -9.14 13.44
N GLU A 96 -9.01 -10.19 14.03
CA GLU A 96 -8.23 -11.39 14.32
C GLU A 96 -7.62 -11.98 13.05
N GLY A 97 -6.32 -12.28 13.10
CA GLY A 97 -5.57 -12.85 11.99
C GLY A 97 -5.21 -11.87 10.87
N VAL A 98 -5.44 -10.56 11.06
CA VAL A 98 -5.06 -9.52 10.10
C VAL A 98 -4.23 -8.44 10.79
N MET A 99 -3.14 -8.00 10.18
CA MET A 99 -2.23 -7.00 10.72
C MET A 99 -1.58 -6.17 9.61
N HIS A 100 -1.37 -4.88 9.85
CA HIS A 100 -0.46 -4.06 9.03
C HIS A 100 1.01 -4.42 9.32
N ALA A 101 1.41 -5.66 8.96
CA ALA A 101 2.75 -6.16 9.22
C ALA A 101 3.80 -5.60 8.25
N CYS A 102 3.38 -5.11 7.09
CA CYS A 102 4.25 -4.45 6.11
C CYS A 102 4.39 -2.93 6.33
N GLY A 103 3.62 -2.35 7.27
CA GLY A 103 3.72 -0.92 7.62
C GLY A 103 2.91 0.02 6.71
N HIS A 104 1.92 -0.48 5.97
CA HIS A 104 1.09 0.36 5.09
C HIS A 104 0.24 1.38 5.89
N ASP A 105 -0.06 1.14 7.15
CA ASP A 105 -0.64 2.11 8.08
C ASP A 105 0.25 3.35 8.27
N LEU A 106 1.57 3.16 8.30
CA LEU A 106 2.55 4.26 8.30
C LEU A 106 2.60 4.97 6.94
N HIS A 107 2.58 4.21 5.83
CA HIS A 107 2.64 4.79 4.48
C HIS A 107 1.44 5.71 4.23
N MET A 108 0.20 5.26 4.53
CA MET A 108 -1.01 6.08 4.44
C MET A 108 -0.90 7.34 5.30
N THR A 109 -0.45 7.18 6.54
CA THR A 109 -0.29 8.29 7.48
C THR A 109 0.74 9.30 7.00
N ILE A 110 1.88 8.85 6.47
CA ILE A 110 2.91 9.72 5.91
C ILE A 110 2.35 10.53 4.73
N LEU A 111 1.61 9.88 3.84
CA LEU A 111 1.00 10.56 2.69
C LEU A 111 -0.06 11.59 3.12
N LEU A 112 -0.91 11.27 4.09
CA LEU A 112 -1.90 12.21 4.64
C LEU A 112 -1.21 13.39 5.35
N THR A 113 -0.14 13.14 6.09
CA THR A 113 0.65 14.19 6.75
C THR A 113 1.36 15.08 5.73
N ALA A 114 1.89 14.49 4.66
CA ALA A 114 2.46 15.24 3.55
C ALA A 114 1.40 16.12 2.88
N ALA A 115 0.16 15.64 2.73
CA ALA A 115 -0.94 16.42 2.19
C ALA A 115 -1.23 17.69 3.04
N LEU A 116 -1.24 17.58 4.37
CA LEU A 116 -1.38 18.74 5.27
C LEU A 116 -0.29 19.80 5.00
N ARG A 117 0.98 19.36 4.94
CA ARG A 117 2.11 20.26 4.71
C ARG A 117 2.10 20.90 3.33
N LEU A 118 1.67 20.15 2.31
CA LEU A 118 1.51 20.68 0.96
C LEU A 118 0.39 21.72 0.89
N LEU A 119 -0.73 21.49 1.59
CA LEU A 119 -1.83 22.45 1.67
C LEU A 119 -1.41 23.73 2.38
N GLN A 120 -0.64 23.65 3.47
CA GLN A 120 -0.07 24.83 4.15
C GLN A 120 0.85 25.65 3.23
N ASN A 121 1.53 24.99 2.31
CA ASN A 121 2.48 25.61 1.39
C ASN A 121 1.96 25.70 -0.05
N LYS A 122 0.64 25.59 -0.25
CA LYS A 122 -0.01 25.57 -1.58
C LYS A 122 0.43 26.71 -2.49
N SER A 123 0.55 27.93 -1.94
CA SER A 123 0.99 29.11 -2.69
C SER A 123 2.41 29.04 -3.25
N LYS A 124 3.25 28.13 -2.72
CA LYS A 124 4.61 27.88 -3.20
C LYS A 124 4.69 26.76 -4.23
N LEU A 125 3.59 26.01 -4.42
CA LEU A 125 3.57 24.87 -5.35
C LEU A 125 3.42 25.38 -6.79
N LYS A 126 4.29 24.84 -7.66
CA LYS A 126 4.19 24.97 -9.13
C LYS A 126 3.69 23.63 -9.67
N GLY A 127 2.54 23.67 -10.35
CA GLY A 127 1.87 22.45 -10.83
C GLY A 127 0.96 21.82 -9.78
N SER A 128 0.80 20.52 -9.83
CA SER A 128 -0.14 19.79 -8.98
C SER A 128 0.52 18.56 -8.35
N VAL A 129 0.06 18.20 -7.15
CA VAL A 129 0.45 16.97 -6.47
C VAL A 129 -0.78 16.07 -6.37
N ARG A 130 -0.70 14.90 -7.01
CA ARG A 130 -1.73 13.86 -6.96
C ARG A 130 -1.39 12.87 -5.87
N LEU A 131 -2.29 12.71 -4.92
CA LEU A 131 -2.18 11.75 -3.83
C LEU A 131 -2.85 10.46 -4.28
N LEU A 132 -2.14 9.35 -4.25
CA LEU A 132 -2.61 8.03 -4.67
C LEU A 132 -2.53 7.05 -3.51
N PHE A 133 -3.67 6.59 -3.03
CA PHE A 133 -3.78 5.50 -2.07
C PHE A 133 -4.12 4.24 -2.84
N GLN A 134 -3.13 3.36 -2.96
CA GLN A 134 -3.20 2.15 -3.79
C GLN A 134 -3.71 0.97 -2.96
N PRO A 135 -4.80 0.30 -3.38
CA PRO A 135 -5.25 -0.93 -2.75
C PRO A 135 -4.42 -2.14 -3.23
N SER A 136 -4.53 -3.26 -2.52
CA SER A 136 -4.12 -4.60 -2.96
C SER A 136 -2.67 -4.70 -3.45
N GLU A 137 -1.73 -4.04 -2.76
CA GLU A 137 -0.30 -4.11 -3.10
C GLU A 137 0.25 -5.52 -2.92
N GLU A 138 -0.19 -6.22 -1.88
CA GLU A 138 0.29 -7.54 -1.47
C GLU A 138 -0.20 -8.69 -2.40
N MET A 139 -1.09 -8.39 -3.34
CA MET A 139 -1.64 -9.39 -4.28
C MET A 139 -0.90 -9.44 -5.61
N THR A 140 0.39 -9.70 -5.58
CA THR A 140 1.22 -9.91 -6.78
C THR A 140 0.83 -11.21 -7.49
N PRO A 141 0.73 -11.22 -8.85
CA PRO A 141 0.99 -10.14 -9.81
C PRO A 141 -0.21 -9.23 -10.08
N ASP A 142 -1.37 -9.51 -9.48
CA ASP A 142 -2.63 -8.81 -9.73
C ASP A 142 -2.83 -7.55 -8.87
N GLY A 143 -1.76 -6.99 -8.33
CA GLY A 143 -1.77 -5.85 -7.43
C GLY A 143 -2.47 -4.61 -7.97
N GLY A 144 -2.95 -3.76 -7.04
CA GLY A 144 -3.88 -2.68 -7.30
C GLY A 144 -3.36 -1.51 -8.14
N ALA A 145 -2.05 -1.42 -8.40
CA ALA A 145 -1.49 -0.35 -9.23
C ALA A 145 -2.11 -0.30 -10.64
N LYS A 146 -2.42 -1.47 -11.22
CA LYS A 146 -3.06 -1.57 -12.54
C LYS A 146 -4.44 -0.89 -12.56
N PHE A 147 -5.21 -0.97 -11.48
CA PHE A 147 -6.52 -0.34 -11.39
C PHE A 147 -6.42 1.18 -11.46
N LEU A 148 -5.40 1.77 -10.78
CA LEU A 148 -5.16 3.21 -10.82
C LEU A 148 -4.76 3.68 -12.24
N ILE A 149 -4.03 2.83 -12.99
CA ILE A 149 -3.67 3.09 -14.39
C ILE A 149 -4.91 3.00 -15.27
N GLU A 150 -5.72 1.96 -15.14
CA GLU A 150 -6.96 1.75 -15.90
C GLU A 150 -7.98 2.86 -15.67
N ASP A 151 -8.11 3.37 -14.45
CA ASP A 151 -8.95 4.52 -14.11
C ASP A 151 -8.36 5.86 -14.58
N GLY A 152 -7.17 5.84 -15.21
CA GLY A 152 -6.52 7.03 -15.76
C GLY A 152 -5.91 7.96 -14.71
N TRP A 153 -5.76 7.51 -13.46
CA TRP A 153 -5.26 8.36 -12.36
C TRP A 153 -3.78 8.72 -12.50
N LEU A 154 -3.06 8.03 -13.38
CA LEU A 154 -1.67 8.33 -13.72
C LEU A 154 -1.50 9.05 -15.05
N LYS A 155 -2.59 9.38 -15.73
CA LYS A 155 -2.54 10.18 -16.96
C LYS A 155 -2.00 11.58 -16.62
N ASP A 156 -1.10 12.10 -17.44
CA ASP A 156 -0.41 13.41 -17.30
C ASP A 156 0.54 13.50 -16.08
N VAL A 157 0.77 12.42 -15.33
CA VAL A 157 1.74 12.40 -14.24
C VAL A 157 3.15 12.28 -14.81
N GLY A 158 4.01 13.27 -14.52
CA GLY A 158 5.39 13.32 -14.98
C GLY A 158 6.36 12.51 -14.11
N GLY A 159 5.96 12.13 -12.90
CA GLY A 159 6.76 11.31 -11.98
C GLY A 159 5.94 10.84 -10.80
N VAL A 160 6.23 9.63 -10.32
CA VAL A 160 5.58 9.02 -9.14
C VAL A 160 6.63 8.80 -8.08
N PHE A 161 6.35 9.22 -6.86
CA PHE A 161 7.18 9.01 -5.69
C PHE A 161 6.42 8.16 -4.66
N GLY A 162 7.10 7.16 -4.13
CA GLY A 162 6.65 6.35 -3.03
C GLY A 162 7.81 6.10 -2.08
N LEU A 163 7.49 5.64 -0.89
CA LEU A 163 8.47 5.18 0.09
C LEU A 163 8.02 3.86 0.69
N HIS A 164 8.94 3.15 1.30
CA HIS A 164 8.62 2.03 2.17
C HIS A 164 9.34 2.20 3.51
N VAL A 165 8.63 1.98 4.61
CA VAL A 165 9.27 1.94 5.94
C VAL A 165 10.16 0.71 6.04
N TRP A 166 11.34 0.86 6.67
CA TRP A 166 12.34 -0.19 6.71
C TRP A 166 12.91 -0.35 8.13
N PRO A 167 12.63 -1.48 8.82
CA PRO A 167 12.98 -1.65 10.23
C PRO A 167 14.49 -1.52 10.54
N GLU A 168 15.35 -1.91 9.58
CA GLU A 168 16.80 -1.86 9.74
C GLU A 168 17.40 -0.45 9.56
N LEU A 169 16.63 0.52 9.05
CA LEU A 169 17.09 1.90 8.95
C LEU A 169 16.85 2.63 10.28
N PRO A 170 17.88 3.25 10.86
CA PRO A 170 17.72 4.08 12.05
C PRO A 170 16.72 5.22 11.83
N VAL A 171 15.96 5.56 12.86
CA VAL A 171 15.04 6.72 12.84
C VAL A 171 15.78 7.98 12.40
N GLY A 172 15.15 8.77 11.54
CA GLY A 172 15.72 9.99 10.96
C GLY A 172 16.64 9.75 9.76
N LYS A 173 16.77 8.50 9.28
CA LYS A 173 17.50 8.18 8.05
C LYS A 173 16.51 7.84 6.92
N VAL A 174 16.90 8.23 5.71
CA VAL A 174 16.22 7.88 4.47
C VAL A 174 17.23 7.20 3.54
N GLY A 175 16.92 5.99 3.10
CA GLY A 175 17.70 5.26 2.11
C GLY A 175 17.30 5.70 0.70
N VAL A 176 18.28 6.17 -0.09
CA VAL A 176 18.07 6.57 -1.48
C VAL A 176 19.15 5.93 -2.35
N LYS A 177 18.75 5.40 -3.50
CA LYS A 177 19.68 4.77 -4.44
C LYS A 177 19.23 5.06 -5.88
N ALA A 178 20.17 5.37 -6.74
CA ALA A 178 19.92 5.43 -8.18
C ALA A 178 19.80 4.02 -8.77
N GLY A 179 18.86 3.83 -9.69
CA GLY A 179 18.58 2.54 -10.30
C GLY A 179 17.70 1.62 -9.44
N PRO A 180 17.72 0.29 -9.66
CA PRO A 180 16.88 -0.65 -8.93
C PRO A 180 17.12 -0.60 -7.41
N LEU A 181 16.07 -0.38 -6.63
CA LEU A 181 16.12 -0.29 -5.17
C LEU A 181 15.39 -1.47 -4.52
N MET A 182 14.17 -1.77 -4.97
CA MET A 182 13.34 -2.85 -4.44
C MET A 182 13.51 -4.13 -5.27
N ALA A 183 13.31 -5.29 -4.64
CA ALA A 183 13.31 -6.57 -5.33
C ALA A 183 12.06 -6.72 -6.22
N ALA A 184 12.18 -7.53 -7.28
CA ALA A 184 11.05 -8.02 -8.03
C ALA A 184 10.48 -9.27 -7.35
N SER A 185 9.18 -9.48 -7.47
CA SER A 185 8.49 -10.69 -7.01
C SER A 185 7.86 -11.40 -8.21
N ASP A 186 8.18 -12.68 -8.36
CA ASP A 186 7.61 -13.54 -9.39
C ASP A 186 6.90 -14.72 -8.72
N ARG A 187 5.76 -15.10 -9.29
CA ARG A 187 5.02 -16.29 -8.84
C ARG A 187 4.89 -17.27 -9.98
N PHE A 188 5.28 -18.50 -9.73
CA PHE A 188 5.04 -19.60 -10.66
C PHE A 188 4.30 -20.76 -9.97
N LYS A 189 3.56 -21.53 -10.75
CA LYS A 189 2.85 -22.72 -10.28
C LYS A 189 3.24 -23.90 -11.15
N VAL A 190 3.78 -24.92 -10.51
CA VAL A 190 4.10 -26.20 -11.16
C VAL A 190 3.03 -27.22 -10.79
N ARG A 191 2.48 -27.91 -11.79
CA ARG A 191 1.56 -29.03 -11.60
C ARG A 191 2.18 -30.29 -12.16
N ILE A 192 2.46 -31.25 -11.29
CA ILE A 192 3.03 -32.54 -11.65
C ILE A 192 1.90 -33.58 -11.70
N ILE A 193 1.73 -34.19 -12.86
CA ILE A 193 0.65 -35.16 -13.10
C ILE A 193 1.27 -36.57 -13.10
N GLY A 194 0.92 -37.36 -12.09
CA GLY A 194 1.33 -38.77 -11.96
C GLY A 194 0.30 -39.71 -12.56
N LYS A 195 0.63 -41.01 -12.41
CA LYS A 195 -0.26 -42.15 -12.78
C LYS A 195 -0.36 -43.10 -11.61
N THR A 196 -1.58 -43.32 -11.13
CA THR A 196 -1.82 -44.26 -10.02
C THR A 196 -1.51 -45.72 -10.45
N SER A 197 -0.91 -46.50 -9.55
CA SER A 197 -0.71 -47.92 -9.69
C SER A 197 -0.94 -48.64 -8.36
N HIS A 198 -1.06 -49.96 -8.39
CA HIS A 198 -1.08 -50.77 -7.17
C HIS A 198 0.29 -50.69 -6.48
N ALA A 199 0.32 -50.59 -5.15
CA ALA A 199 1.57 -50.46 -4.39
C ALA A 199 2.60 -51.57 -4.66
N GLY A 200 2.15 -52.81 -4.94
CA GLY A 200 3.00 -53.91 -5.33
C GLY A 200 3.50 -53.91 -6.79
N HIS A 201 3.02 -52.91 -7.59
CA HIS A 201 3.40 -52.76 -9.00
C HIS A 201 3.77 -51.31 -9.33
N PRO A 202 4.78 -50.74 -8.65
CA PRO A 202 5.13 -49.30 -8.81
C PRO A 202 5.60 -48.98 -10.24
N ASN A 203 6.15 -49.96 -10.95
CA ASN A 203 6.58 -49.84 -12.35
C ASN A 203 5.44 -49.59 -13.34
N GLN A 204 4.18 -49.74 -12.94
CA GLN A 204 3.00 -49.47 -13.78
C GLN A 204 2.45 -48.03 -13.58
N GLY A 205 2.95 -47.34 -12.58
CA GLY A 205 2.59 -45.98 -12.24
C GLY A 205 3.65 -44.93 -12.59
N VAL A 206 3.33 -43.66 -12.26
CA VAL A 206 4.27 -42.56 -12.27
C VAL A 206 4.08 -41.81 -10.95
N ASP A 207 5.10 -41.83 -10.10
CA ASP A 207 5.06 -41.20 -8.79
C ASP A 207 5.29 -39.67 -8.93
N ALA A 208 4.22 -38.91 -8.73
CA ALA A 208 4.28 -37.47 -8.81
C ALA A 208 5.07 -36.82 -7.64
N ILE A 209 5.17 -37.53 -6.48
CA ILE A 209 5.93 -37.01 -5.33
C ILE A 209 7.43 -37.13 -5.62
N MET A 210 7.87 -38.25 -6.16
CA MET A 210 9.27 -38.42 -6.56
C MET A 210 9.67 -37.41 -7.64
N ALA A 211 8.81 -37.22 -8.66
CA ALA A 211 9.06 -36.22 -9.69
C ALA A 211 9.08 -34.80 -9.14
N ALA A 212 8.28 -34.51 -8.11
CA ALA A 212 8.32 -33.19 -7.41
C ALA A 212 9.64 -33.05 -6.61
N ALA A 213 10.11 -34.09 -5.97
CA ALA A 213 11.38 -34.08 -5.24
C ALA A 213 12.57 -33.80 -6.17
N ASP A 214 12.61 -34.49 -7.32
CA ASP A 214 13.65 -34.27 -8.34
C ASP A 214 13.60 -32.82 -8.88
N PHE A 215 12.41 -32.30 -9.16
CA PHE A 215 12.24 -30.91 -9.62
C PHE A 215 12.75 -29.89 -8.60
N LEU A 216 12.57 -30.13 -7.29
CA LEU A 216 13.03 -29.20 -6.24
C LEU A 216 14.54 -29.25 -6.00
N GLN A 217 15.22 -30.32 -6.44
CA GLN A 217 16.66 -30.49 -6.28
C GLN A 217 17.47 -30.04 -7.52
N SER A 218 16.81 -29.86 -8.65
CA SER A 218 17.40 -29.39 -9.91
C SER A 218 17.41 -27.87 -10.03
#